data_ef5341006bc0e530c5f5d0cdc3da9131
#
_entry.id   ef5341006bc0e530c5f5d0cdc3da9131
#
_cell.length_a   1.000
_cell.length_b   1.000
_cell.length_c   1.000
_cell.angle_alpha   90.00
_cell.angle_beta   90.00
_cell.angle_gamma   90.00
#
_symmetry.space_group_name_H-M   'P 1'
#
loop_
_entity.id
_entity.type
_entity.pdbx_description
1 polymer ?
#
loop_
_entity_poly.entity_id
_entity_poly.type
_entity_poly.pdbx_seq_one_letter_code
_entity_poly.pdbx_strand_id
1 'polypeptide(L)'
;MLGTRSAVFAPLHALGLIIMDEEQELTYKSERTPRYHARDIARYRAGESGALFVMASATPSIESYSAAKAGKYTLCSLEHRFGNAALPQVRTVDMKGELHAGHRSPCKSRYSPIWTRASRLFF
;
A
#
# COMPACT_ATOMS: atom_id res chain seq x y z
N MET A 1 -13.93 2.82 12.30
CA MET A 1 -13.09 1.74 12.87
C MET A 1 -11.84 1.57 12.02
N LEU A 2 -10.68 1.44 12.62
CA LEU A 2 -9.42 1.11 11.94
C LEU A 2 -8.93 -0.24 12.46
N GLY A 3 -8.34 -1.06 11.60
CA GLY A 3 -7.81 -2.37 11.99
C GLY A 3 -7.06 -3.07 10.87
N THR A 4 -6.51 -4.23 11.19
CA THR A 4 -5.79 -5.10 10.25
C THR A 4 -6.77 -6.01 9.48
N ARG A 5 -6.27 -7.05 8.83
CA ARG A 5 -7.04 -8.04 8.07
C ARG A 5 -8.31 -8.52 8.76
N SER A 6 -8.27 -8.76 10.08
CA SER A 6 -9.43 -9.24 10.85
C SER A 6 -10.52 -8.20 11.06
N ALA A 7 -10.24 -6.91 10.85
CA ALA A 7 -11.23 -5.85 10.96
C ALA A 7 -12.43 -6.05 10.01
N VAL A 8 -12.23 -6.80 8.93
CA VAL A 8 -13.29 -7.12 7.98
C VAL A 8 -14.47 -7.89 8.63
N PHE A 9 -14.26 -8.53 9.77
CA PHE A 9 -15.29 -9.26 10.52
C PHE A 9 -15.95 -8.44 11.63
N ALA A 10 -15.58 -7.17 11.80
CA ALA A 10 -16.14 -6.33 12.86
C ALA A 10 -17.68 -6.24 12.74
N PRO A 11 -18.42 -6.40 13.83
CA PRO A 11 -19.88 -6.35 13.83
C PRO A 11 -20.38 -4.90 13.80
N LEU A 12 -20.37 -4.29 12.62
CA LEU A 12 -20.87 -2.95 12.39
C LEU A 12 -22.31 -3.02 11.88
N HIS A 13 -23.24 -2.39 12.59
CA HIS A 13 -24.67 -2.41 12.26
C HIS A 13 -25.04 -1.53 11.07
N ALA A 14 -24.29 -0.44 10.83
CA ALA A 14 -24.51 0.49 9.73
C ALA A 14 -23.21 0.66 8.94
N LEU A 15 -22.91 -0.30 8.10
CA LEU A 15 -21.72 -0.27 7.26
C LEU A 15 -22.00 0.56 6.00
N GLY A 16 -21.39 1.72 5.85
CA GLY A 16 -21.55 2.59 4.67
C GLY A 16 -20.30 2.64 3.77
N LEU A 17 -19.12 2.35 4.34
CA LEU A 17 -17.86 2.44 3.63
C LEU A 17 -16.84 1.44 4.18
N ILE A 18 -16.15 0.76 3.28
CA ILE A 18 -14.94 -0.03 3.58
C ILE A 18 -13.81 0.53 2.73
N ILE A 19 -12.69 0.89 3.36
CA ILE A 19 -11.46 1.28 2.66
C ILE A 19 -10.41 0.22 2.96
N MET A 20 -9.81 -0.32 1.92
CA MET A 20 -8.65 -1.22 1.97
C MET A 20 -7.46 -0.48 1.39
N ASP A 21 -6.53 -0.10 2.27
CA ASP A 21 -5.28 0.54 1.88
C ASP A 21 -4.22 -0.50 1.54
N GLU A 22 -3.31 -0.17 0.60
CA GLU A 22 -2.27 -1.10 0.10
C GLU A 22 -2.87 -2.46 -0.31
N GLU A 23 -3.90 -2.44 -1.16
CA GLU A 23 -4.71 -3.63 -1.50
C GLU A 23 -3.91 -4.81 -2.04
N GLN A 24 -2.71 -4.56 -2.59
CA GLN A 24 -1.79 -5.56 -3.15
C GLN A 24 -1.04 -6.36 -2.06
N GLU A 25 -1.11 -5.92 -0.78
CA GLU A 25 -0.39 -6.57 0.30
C GLU A 25 -0.85 -8.02 0.53
N LEU A 26 0.10 -8.95 0.51
CA LEU A 26 -0.16 -10.37 0.72
C LEU A 26 -0.69 -10.69 2.13
N THR A 27 -0.47 -9.79 3.09
CA THR A 27 -0.95 -9.93 4.47
C THR A 27 -2.47 -9.97 4.59
N TYR A 28 -3.20 -9.51 3.57
CA TYR A 28 -4.66 -9.62 3.50
C TYR A 28 -5.16 -11.05 3.24
N LYS A 29 -4.27 -11.96 2.82
CA LYS A 29 -4.57 -13.38 2.67
C LYS A 29 -4.32 -14.11 3.98
N SER A 30 -5.30 -14.88 4.45
CA SER A 30 -5.12 -15.78 5.59
C SER A 30 -4.57 -17.12 5.11
N GLU A 31 -3.41 -17.52 5.63
CA GLU A 31 -2.84 -18.86 5.38
C GLU A 31 -3.37 -19.90 6.37
N ARG A 32 -3.91 -19.46 7.52
CA ARG A 32 -4.51 -20.32 8.54
C ARG A 32 -5.96 -20.65 8.19
N THR A 33 -6.43 -21.80 8.62
CA THR A 33 -7.83 -22.20 8.48
C THR A 33 -8.74 -21.37 9.42
N PRO A 34 -9.83 -20.79 8.92
CA PRO A 34 -10.29 -20.79 7.54
C PRO A 34 -9.41 -19.89 6.63
N ARG A 35 -9.10 -20.39 5.45
CA ARG A 35 -8.35 -19.60 4.45
C ARG A 35 -9.31 -18.62 3.78
N TYR A 36 -8.98 -17.34 3.80
CA TYR A 36 -9.75 -16.28 3.14
C TYR A 36 -8.85 -15.15 2.68
N HIS A 37 -9.34 -14.34 1.76
CA HIS A 37 -8.76 -13.06 1.41
C HIS A 37 -9.66 -11.93 1.92
N ALA A 38 -9.13 -10.98 2.69
CA ALA A 38 -9.94 -9.91 3.28
C ALA A 38 -10.67 -9.07 2.22
N ARG A 39 -10.10 -8.89 1.02
CA ARG A 39 -10.74 -8.21 -0.10
C ARG A 39 -12.06 -8.88 -0.50
N ASP A 40 -12.09 -10.19 -0.57
CA ASP A 40 -13.30 -10.91 -1.00
C ASP A 40 -14.41 -10.82 0.05
N ILE A 41 -14.05 -10.92 1.33
CA ILE A 41 -14.98 -10.71 2.43
C ILE A 41 -15.48 -9.26 2.47
N ALA A 42 -14.58 -8.28 2.31
CA ALA A 42 -14.94 -6.87 2.29
C ALA A 42 -15.92 -6.55 1.14
N ARG A 43 -15.66 -7.09 -0.05
CA ARG A 43 -16.54 -6.94 -1.20
C ARG A 43 -17.91 -7.56 -0.97
N TYR A 44 -17.94 -8.77 -0.43
CA TYR A 44 -19.20 -9.46 -0.09
C TYR A 44 -20.01 -8.63 0.93
N ARG A 45 -19.38 -8.22 2.03
CA ARG A 45 -20.05 -7.42 3.07
C ARG A 45 -20.54 -6.07 2.57
N ALA A 46 -19.73 -5.40 1.72
CA ALA A 46 -20.15 -4.14 1.11
C ALA A 46 -21.39 -4.33 0.24
N GLY A 47 -21.45 -5.41 -0.55
CA GLY A 47 -22.62 -5.75 -1.35
C GLY A 47 -23.87 -6.01 -0.52
N GLU A 48 -23.75 -6.82 0.55
CA GLU A 48 -24.86 -7.12 1.45
C GLU A 48 -25.40 -5.88 2.19
N SER A 49 -24.51 -4.94 2.53
CA SER A 49 -24.87 -3.75 3.30
C SER A 49 -25.19 -2.52 2.43
N GLY A 50 -25.07 -2.62 1.11
CA GLY A 50 -25.16 -1.46 0.23
C GLY A 50 -24.05 -0.42 0.45
N ALA A 51 -22.91 -0.85 1.03
CA ALA A 51 -21.78 0.01 1.34
C ALA A 51 -20.84 0.19 0.14
N LEU A 52 -20.13 1.31 0.11
CA LEU A 52 -19.05 1.52 -0.85
C LEU A 52 -17.81 0.75 -0.43
N PHE A 53 -17.17 0.04 -1.36
CA PHE A 53 -15.86 -0.59 -1.15
C PHE A 53 -14.80 0.11 -1.99
N VAL A 54 -13.80 0.67 -1.33
CA VAL A 54 -12.67 1.40 -1.95
C VAL A 54 -11.39 0.61 -1.71
N MET A 55 -10.68 0.31 -2.78
CA MET A 55 -9.33 -0.25 -2.75
C MET A 55 -8.34 0.85 -3.13
N ALA A 56 -7.37 1.12 -2.26
CA ALA A 56 -6.33 2.11 -2.50
C ALA A 56 -4.97 1.44 -2.63
N SER A 57 -4.16 1.89 -3.57
CA SER A 57 -2.79 1.42 -3.78
C SER A 57 -2.03 2.36 -4.70
N ALA A 58 -0.73 2.52 -4.46
CA ALA A 58 0.19 3.13 -5.43
C ALA A 58 0.60 2.12 -6.52
N THR A 59 0.56 0.82 -6.20
CA THR A 59 0.97 -0.30 -7.07
C THR A 59 -0.11 -1.39 -7.04
N PRO A 60 -1.27 -1.17 -7.68
CA PRO A 60 -2.38 -2.11 -7.60
C PRO A 60 -2.01 -3.51 -8.09
N SER A 61 -2.65 -4.53 -7.52
CA SER A 61 -2.50 -5.90 -7.97
C SER A 61 -2.96 -6.05 -9.43
N ILE A 62 -2.36 -6.98 -10.16
CA ILE A 62 -2.70 -7.22 -11.58
C ILE A 62 -4.17 -7.57 -11.72
N GLU A 63 -4.71 -8.36 -10.77
CA GLU A 63 -6.10 -8.78 -10.75
C GLU A 63 -7.05 -7.59 -10.59
N SER A 64 -6.79 -6.70 -9.63
CA SER A 64 -7.61 -5.50 -9.39
C SER A 64 -7.53 -4.53 -10.56
N TYR A 65 -6.33 -4.31 -11.09
CA TYR A 65 -6.14 -3.43 -12.23
C TYR A 65 -6.82 -3.96 -13.50
N SER A 66 -6.67 -5.27 -13.78
CA SER A 66 -7.35 -5.91 -14.92
C SER A 66 -8.88 -5.86 -14.78
N ALA A 67 -9.40 -6.07 -13.57
CA ALA A 67 -10.83 -5.97 -13.31
C ALA A 67 -11.36 -4.54 -13.52
N ALA A 68 -10.58 -3.52 -13.13
CA ALA A 68 -10.91 -2.12 -13.37
C ALA A 68 -10.89 -1.80 -14.88
N LYS A 69 -9.89 -2.26 -15.62
CA LYS A 69 -9.83 -2.10 -17.09
C LYS A 69 -10.99 -2.81 -17.81
N ALA A 70 -11.45 -3.94 -17.28
CA ALA A 70 -12.62 -4.66 -17.79
C ALA A 70 -13.97 -4.04 -17.38
N GLY A 71 -13.97 -2.88 -16.68
CA GLY A 71 -15.18 -2.18 -16.26
C GLY A 71 -15.91 -2.80 -15.07
N LYS A 72 -15.28 -3.77 -14.35
CA LYS A 72 -15.86 -4.36 -13.12
C LYS A 72 -15.73 -3.44 -11.92
N TYR A 73 -14.75 -2.53 -11.92
CA TYR A 73 -14.51 -1.52 -10.91
C TYR A 73 -14.36 -0.14 -11.56
N THR A 74 -14.77 0.89 -10.85
CA THR A 74 -14.46 2.27 -11.25
C THR A 74 -13.01 2.59 -10.89
N LEU A 75 -12.19 2.94 -11.88
CA LEU A 75 -10.81 3.34 -11.66
C LEU A 75 -10.72 4.85 -11.44
N CYS A 76 -10.21 5.25 -10.27
CA CYS A 76 -9.88 6.63 -9.95
C CYS A 76 -8.35 6.78 -9.90
N SER A 77 -7.77 7.56 -10.80
CA SER A 77 -6.34 7.84 -10.84
C SER A 77 -6.03 9.18 -10.20
N LEU A 78 -5.11 9.18 -9.23
CA LEU A 78 -4.58 10.39 -8.59
C LEU A 78 -3.24 10.73 -9.27
N GLU A 79 -3.28 11.62 -10.26
CA GLU A 79 -2.09 11.94 -11.09
C GLU A 79 -1.16 12.96 -10.43
N HIS A 80 -1.67 13.76 -9.48
CA HIS A 80 -0.91 14.81 -8.83
C HIS A 80 -0.65 14.50 -7.36
N ARG A 81 0.57 14.79 -6.92
CA ARG A 81 0.92 14.71 -5.50
C ARG A 81 0.29 15.87 -4.73
N PHE A 82 -0.15 15.59 -3.53
CA PHE A 82 -0.61 16.62 -2.61
C PHE A 82 0.51 17.67 -2.37
N GLY A 83 0.18 18.95 -2.46
CA GLY A 83 1.10 20.05 -2.14
C GLY A 83 2.20 20.34 -3.17
N ASN A 84 2.06 19.95 -4.45
CA ASN A 84 3.07 20.19 -5.50
C ASN A 84 4.50 19.71 -5.13
N ALA A 85 4.61 18.66 -4.34
CA ALA A 85 5.90 18.11 -3.92
C ALA A 85 6.69 17.61 -5.14
N ALA A 86 7.89 18.12 -5.33
CA ALA A 86 8.81 17.67 -6.37
C ALA A 86 9.20 16.20 -6.14
N LEU A 87 9.37 15.47 -7.23
CA LEU A 87 9.90 14.10 -7.16
C LEU A 87 11.33 14.11 -6.59
N PRO A 88 11.70 13.14 -5.76
CA PRO A 88 13.09 13.01 -5.30
C PRO A 88 14.02 12.75 -6.48
N GLN A 89 15.21 13.32 -6.42
CA GLN A 89 16.24 12.99 -7.37
C GLN A 89 16.72 11.55 -7.12
N VAL A 90 16.51 10.67 -8.10
CA VAL A 90 16.98 9.29 -8.04
C VAL A 90 18.36 9.21 -8.67
N ARG A 91 19.35 8.70 -7.95
CA ARG A 91 20.70 8.45 -8.43
C ARG A 91 21.03 6.97 -8.29
N THR A 92 21.32 6.32 -9.40
CA THR A 92 21.76 4.92 -9.42
C THR A 92 23.25 4.85 -9.10
N VAL A 93 23.64 3.96 -8.22
CA VAL A 93 25.04 3.71 -7.86
C VAL A 93 25.34 2.23 -8.13
N ASP A 94 26.40 1.95 -8.88
CA ASP A 94 26.86 0.58 -9.09
C ASP A 94 27.62 0.11 -7.84
N MET A 95 27.01 -0.82 -7.13
CA MET A 95 27.57 -1.39 -5.89
C MET A 95 28.69 -2.40 -6.12
N LYS A 96 28.92 -2.87 -7.36
CA LYS A 96 29.98 -3.85 -7.65
C LYS A 96 31.38 -3.31 -7.41
N GLY A 97 31.59 -2.01 -7.65
CA GLY A 97 32.86 -1.33 -7.38
C GLY A 97 33.08 -0.92 -5.93
N GLU A 98 32.00 -0.84 -5.15
CA GLU A 98 32.02 -0.36 -3.77
C GLU A 98 32.38 -1.44 -2.73
N LEU A 99 32.20 -2.73 -3.08
CA LEU A 99 32.48 -3.86 -2.20
C LEU A 99 33.97 -4.13 -1.96
N HIS A 100 34.87 -3.49 -2.75
CA HIS A 100 36.32 -3.72 -2.66
C HIS A 100 37.06 -2.68 -1.81
N ALA A 101 36.41 -1.56 -1.49
CA ALA A 101 37.00 -0.52 -0.63
C ALA A 101 36.46 -0.69 0.81
N GLY A 102 37.18 -1.45 1.62
CA GLY A 102 36.84 -1.68 3.01
C GLY A 102 36.46 -0.37 3.74
N HIS A 103 35.27 -0.37 4.32
CA HIS A 103 34.75 0.52 5.36
C HIS A 103 34.27 1.94 5.04
N ARG A 104 34.31 2.46 3.83
CA ARG A 104 33.69 3.76 3.54
C ARG A 104 32.92 3.73 2.22
N SER A 105 31.75 3.08 2.24
CA SER A 105 30.83 3.22 1.12
C SER A 105 30.40 4.69 0.99
N PRO A 106 30.56 5.32 -0.20
CA PRO A 106 30.01 6.67 -0.46
C PRO A 106 28.52 6.77 -0.18
N CYS A 107 27.78 5.66 -0.21
CA CYS A 107 26.41 5.57 0.25
C CYS A 107 26.24 6.04 1.69
N LYS A 108 27.07 5.55 2.65
CA LYS A 108 26.93 5.95 4.07
C LYS A 108 27.16 7.44 4.31
N SER A 109 28.11 8.06 3.63
CA SER A 109 28.40 9.48 3.84
C SER A 109 27.40 10.42 3.19
N ARG A 110 26.75 10.02 2.09
CA ARG A 110 25.74 10.84 1.41
C ARG A 110 24.32 10.64 1.93
N TYR A 111 24.01 9.47 2.51
CA TYR A 111 22.69 9.19 3.09
C TYR A 111 22.59 9.53 4.58
N SER A 112 23.69 9.74 5.29
CA SER A 112 23.66 10.13 6.70
C SER A 112 22.80 11.37 7.01
N PRO A 113 22.79 12.44 6.15
CA PRO A 113 21.90 13.58 6.40
C PRO A 113 20.41 13.29 6.17
N ILE A 114 20.09 12.28 5.32
CA ILE A 114 18.71 11.93 4.99
C ILE A 114 18.10 11.09 6.12
N TRP A 115 18.86 10.17 6.69
CA TRP A 115 18.43 9.37 7.84
C TRP A 115 18.19 10.22 9.10
N THR A 116 19.01 11.24 9.33
CA THR A 116 18.82 12.16 10.45
C THR A 116 17.58 13.05 10.28
N ARG A 117 17.12 13.29 9.05
CA ARG A 117 15.88 14.01 8.79
C ARG A 117 14.63 13.12 8.84
N ALA A 118 14.72 11.86 8.40
CA ALA A 118 13.62 10.92 8.43
C ALA A 118 13.26 10.50 9.86
N SER A 119 14.22 10.39 10.77
CA SER A 119 13.97 10.08 12.19
C SER A 119 13.23 11.18 12.96
N ARG A 120 13.04 12.38 12.38
CA ARG A 120 12.23 13.46 12.98
C ARG A 120 10.80 13.54 12.43
N LEU A 121 10.39 12.63 11.54
CA LEU A 121 9.06 12.62 10.93
C LEU A 121 8.14 11.50 11.45
N PHE A 122 8.58 10.75 12.46
CA PHE A 122 7.77 9.74 13.15
C PHE A 122 7.66 10.08 14.64
N PHE A 123 6.86 11.09 14.95
CA PHE A 123 6.18 11.26 16.24
C PHE A 123 4.86 11.99 15.98
#